data_935ba86520ef11bf7bae30010150446d
#
_entry.id   935ba86520ef11bf7bae30010150446d
#
_cell.length_a   1.000
_cell.length_b   1.000
_cell.length_c   1.000
_cell.angle_alpha   90.00
_cell.angle_beta   90.00
_cell.angle_gamma   90.00
#
_symmetry.space_group_name_H-M   'P 1'
#
loop_
_entity.id
_entity.type
_entity.pdbx_description
1 polymer ?
#
loop_
_entity_poly.entity_id
_entity_poly.type
_entity_poly.pdbx_seq_one_letter_code
_entity_poly.pdbx_strand_id
1 'polypeptide(L)'
;MKKLKVLVWSMCLVLGACAVKPTTEVYTSERGTQWEWNKGTIVVHTPERPAGQKSVLGLTVPKMDVVRVGFVGLGMRGPGAVERFTHIPGTQIVALCDYEQKRAEDCQKYLKAASLPKAAIYSGEKGYEDLCKRDDIDLVYIAADWLHHFPVAKCALEHGKNVAVEVPSAMNLKECWALINLSETSRKHCFILENCCYDWFEMNTLNMAQQGVFGEVIRAQGAYIHNLEAFWDYYWKNGKEDKLGWRLDYNMRHRGDVYATHGLGPVAQALDIHRGDRMTTLVAMDTKSVMGKSLVEERTDSVCNNFRHGDHTTTLIRTAKGKVIEIQHNVMTPQPYNRLYQLTGTKGFANKYPVEGYALDAKQLAASGVQPKLDDLSSHGFLPQKEMEALVEKYQHPILKKYGEMAKEVGGHGGMDFIMDSRLVYCLQNGLPLDMDVYDLAEWCCLAELGELSMDNGCAAVEFPDFTRGEWNVVKGYKHAFASPEDEAATAKKAVEITEKLKQQGAKEWANNE
;
A
#
# COMPACT_ATOMS: atom_id res chain seq x y z
N MET A 1 18.39 36.21 -85.28
CA MET A 1 18.60 35.68 -83.94
C MET A 1 18.11 36.74 -82.93
N LYS A 2 16.89 36.62 -82.49
CA LYS A 2 16.29 37.52 -81.48
C LYS A 2 16.36 36.86 -80.13
N LYS A 3 17.02 37.50 -79.14
CA LYS A 3 17.05 37.08 -77.75
C LYS A 3 15.74 37.47 -77.05
N LEU A 4 15.04 36.48 -76.56
CA LEU A 4 13.83 36.67 -75.74
C LEU A 4 14.26 36.84 -74.29
N LYS A 5 14.01 37.99 -73.69
CA LYS A 5 14.16 38.25 -72.28
C LYS A 5 12.89 37.78 -71.56
N VAL A 6 13.02 36.77 -70.70
CA VAL A 6 11.95 36.36 -69.80
C VAL A 6 12.10 37.16 -68.53
N LEU A 7 11.08 37.93 -68.18
CA LEU A 7 10.96 38.68 -66.94
C LEU A 7 10.28 37.76 -65.94
N VAL A 8 11.02 37.31 -64.88
CA VAL A 8 10.46 36.54 -63.78
C VAL A 8 9.99 37.52 -62.71
N TRP A 9 8.67 37.61 -62.56
CA TRP A 9 8.04 38.30 -61.43
C TRP A 9 8.11 37.37 -60.21
N SER A 10 8.86 37.74 -59.16
CA SER A 10 8.89 37.08 -57.87
C SER A 10 7.75 37.65 -57.02
N MET A 11 6.69 36.90 -56.90
CA MET A 11 5.54 37.24 -56.04
C MET A 11 5.82 36.64 -54.67
N CYS A 12 6.33 37.47 -53.72
CA CYS A 12 6.46 37.09 -52.32
C CYS A 12 5.06 36.98 -51.72
N LEU A 13 4.53 35.76 -51.64
CA LEU A 13 3.39 35.42 -50.77
C LEU A 13 3.92 35.35 -49.32
N VAL A 14 3.64 36.37 -48.53
CA VAL A 14 3.75 36.31 -47.07
C VAL A 14 2.55 35.49 -46.58
N LEU A 15 2.74 34.19 -46.54
CA LEU A 15 1.85 33.30 -45.75
C LEU A 15 2.16 33.54 -44.27
N GLY A 16 1.33 34.33 -43.63
CA GLY A 16 1.25 34.35 -42.17
C GLY A 16 0.87 32.94 -41.68
N ALA A 17 1.85 32.12 -41.37
CA ALA A 17 1.64 30.90 -40.66
C ALA A 17 1.19 31.25 -39.23
N CYS A 18 -0.13 31.38 -39.03
CA CYS A 18 -0.66 31.12 -37.70
C CYS A 18 -0.21 29.71 -37.34
N ALA A 19 0.80 29.62 -36.49
CA ALA A 19 1.17 28.35 -35.85
C ALA A 19 -0.04 27.91 -35.02
N VAL A 20 -0.93 27.13 -35.62
CA VAL A 20 -1.93 26.34 -34.89
C VAL A 20 -1.06 25.44 -34.01
N LYS A 21 -1.02 25.70 -32.68
CA LYS A 21 -0.44 24.75 -31.74
C LYS A 21 -1.16 23.43 -32.04
N PRO A 22 -0.42 22.34 -32.28
CA PRO A 22 -1.06 21.05 -32.45
C PRO A 22 -1.88 20.83 -31.19
N THR A 23 -3.20 20.71 -31.34
CA THR A 23 -4.07 20.29 -30.26
C THR A 23 -3.64 18.87 -29.93
N THR A 24 -2.98 18.68 -28.77
CA THR A 24 -2.65 17.35 -28.28
C THR A 24 -3.95 16.59 -28.08
N GLU A 25 -4.08 15.46 -28.74
CA GLU A 25 -5.28 14.64 -28.63
C GLU A 25 -5.31 14.02 -27.22
N VAL A 26 -6.38 14.27 -26.47
CA VAL A 26 -6.60 13.75 -25.13
C VAL A 26 -7.46 12.50 -25.21
N TYR A 27 -6.98 11.42 -24.67
CA TYR A 27 -7.66 10.13 -24.58
C TYR A 27 -8.21 9.91 -23.15
N THR A 28 -9.12 8.96 -23.01
CA THR A 28 -9.68 8.59 -21.70
C THR A 28 -9.56 7.08 -21.54
N SER A 29 -8.99 6.63 -20.40
CA SER A 29 -8.90 5.22 -20.05
C SER A 29 -10.29 4.64 -19.72
N GLU A 30 -10.41 3.33 -19.67
CA GLU A 30 -11.64 2.66 -19.22
C GLU A 30 -12.05 3.05 -17.78
N ARG A 31 -11.07 3.42 -16.96
CA ARG A 31 -11.27 3.89 -15.57
C ARG A 31 -11.55 5.40 -15.46
N GLY A 32 -11.58 6.10 -16.60
CA GLY A 32 -11.92 7.52 -16.68
C GLY A 32 -10.75 8.49 -16.50
N THR A 33 -9.51 8.00 -16.52
CA THR A 33 -8.30 8.84 -16.46
C THR A 33 -7.99 9.43 -17.83
N GLN A 34 -7.78 10.75 -17.87
CA GLN A 34 -7.33 11.45 -19.07
C GLN A 34 -5.82 11.34 -19.25
N TRP A 35 -5.40 11.09 -20.48
CA TRP A 35 -3.99 10.95 -20.84
C TRP A 35 -3.74 11.42 -22.28
N GLU A 36 -2.48 11.67 -22.61
CA GLU A 36 -2.05 12.07 -23.95
C GLU A 36 -0.75 11.39 -24.37
N TRP A 37 -0.47 11.38 -25.67
CA TRP A 37 0.80 10.93 -26.20
C TRP A 37 1.83 12.07 -26.21
N ASN A 38 3.01 11.81 -25.65
CA ASN A 38 4.17 12.68 -25.76
C ASN A 38 5.40 11.86 -26.19
N LYS A 39 5.80 11.99 -27.45
CA LYS A 39 7.00 11.31 -28.00
C LYS A 39 7.07 9.80 -27.73
N GLY A 40 5.95 9.12 -27.83
CA GLY A 40 5.86 7.67 -27.61
C GLY A 40 5.71 7.24 -26.15
N THR A 41 5.49 8.18 -25.24
CA THR A 41 5.17 7.94 -23.84
C THR A 41 3.74 8.42 -23.57
N ILE A 42 3.00 7.65 -22.81
CA ILE A 42 1.67 8.04 -22.29
C ILE A 42 1.91 8.96 -21.09
N VAL A 43 1.37 10.16 -21.14
CA VAL A 43 1.46 11.14 -20.05
C VAL A 43 0.13 11.26 -19.35
N VAL A 44 0.16 11.01 -18.03
CA VAL A 44 -0.95 11.25 -17.12
C VAL A 44 -0.63 12.49 -16.30
N HIS A 45 -1.43 13.54 -16.45
CA HIS A 45 -1.13 14.82 -15.82
C HIS A 45 -1.35 14.81 -14.31
N THR A 46 -0.41 15.44 -13.60
CA THR A 46 -0.57 15.76 -12.17
C THR A 46 -1.52 16.94 -12.03
N PRO A 47 -2.68 16.79 -11.37
CA PRO A 47 -3.57 17.94 -11.15
C PRO A 47 -2.95 18.92 -10.16
N GLU A 48 -3.19 20.21 -10.38
CA GLU A 48 -2.77 21.24 -9.43
C GLU A 48 -3.41 21.03 -8.05
N ARG A 49 -2.71 21.46 -7.00
CA ARG A 49 -3.27 21.42 -5.64
C ARG A 49 -4.39 22.45 -5.54
N PRO A 50 -5.61 22.05 -5.13
CA PRO A 50 -6.70 22.99 -4.93
C PRO A 50 -6.33 24.12 -3.97
N ALA A 51 -6.85 25.31 -4.22
CA ALA A 51 -6.56 26.49 -3.40
C ALA A 51 -6.92 26.25 -1.93
N GLY A 52 -6.00 26.62 -1.03
CA GLY A 52 -6.16 26.46 0.43
C GLY A 52 -5.77 25.08 0.98
N GLN A 53 -5.52 24.09 0.14
CA GLN A 53 -4.99 22.79 0.58
C GLN A 53 -3.49 22.88 0.84
N LYS A 54 -3.01 22.05 1.76
CA LYS A 54 -1.59 21.94 2.12
C LYS A 54 -1.18 20.47 2.13
N SER A 55 0.04 20.20 1.73
CA SER A 55 0.65 18.88 1.82
C SER A 55 0.46 18.25 3.20
N VAL A 56 0.30 16.93 3.20
CA VAL A 56 0.24 16.08 4.39
C VAL A 56 1.49 15.22 4.56
N LEU A 57 2.57 15.50 3.82
CA LEU A 57 3.87 14.89 4.10
C LEU A 57 4.30 15.21 5.51
N GLY A 58 4.54 14.19 6.32
CA GLY A 58 4.88 14.35 7.73
C GLY A 58 3.75 14.92 8.59
N LEU A 59 2.49 14.77 8.17
CA LEU A 59 1.32 15.19 8.94
C LEU A 59 1.37 14.60 10.35
N THR A 60 1.07 15.44 11.33
CA THR A 60 0.76 15.03 12.71
C THR A 60 -0.65 15.46 13.07
N VAL A 61 -1.27 14.71 13.97
CA VAL A 61 -2.55 15.08 14.61
C VAL A 61 -2.33 15.24 16.11
N PRO A 62 -3.22 15.92 16.85
CA PRO A 62 -3.11 16.00 18.30
C PRO A 62 -2.98 14.63 18.95
N LYS A 63 -2.15 14.52 20.00
CA LYS A 63 -1.99 13.28 20.80
C LYS A 63 -3.36 12.79 21.29
N MET A 64 -3.58 11.49 21.19
CA MET A 64 -4.80 10.83 21.63
C MET A 64 -4.49 9.95 22.84
N ASP A 65 -5.04 10.26 24.00
CA ASP A 65 -4.91 9.41 25.18
C ASP A 65 -5.58 8.04 24.98
N VAL A 66 -6.69 8.05 24.25
CA VAL A 66 -7.43 6.87 23.79
C VAL A 66 -7.64 7.00 22.29
N VAL A 67 -7.37 5.94 21.54
CA VAL A 67 -7.75 5.85 20.13
C VAL A 67 -9.08 5.10 20.03
N ARG A 68 -10.15 5.84 19.73
CA ARG A 68 -11.51 5.29 19.60
C ARG A 68 -11.74 4.86 18.16
N VAL A 69 -11.97 3.55 17.97
CA VAL A 69 -11.97 2.93 16.65
C VAL A 69 -13.36 2.44 16.27
N GLY A 70 -13.78 2.80 15.06
CA GLY A 70 -14.89 2.19 14.35
C GLY A 70 -14.38 1.27 13.24
N PHE A 71 -14.83 0.00 13.25
CA PHE A 71 -14.47 -0.97 12.21
C PHE A 71 -15.55 -1.07 11.16
N VAL A 72 -15.16 -1.08 9.88
CA VAL A 72 -16.06 -1.26 8.73
C VAL A 72 -15.54 -2.39 7.85
N GLY A 73 -16.39 -3.41 7.63
CA GLY A 73 -16.03 -4.64 6.93
C GLY A 73 -15.49 -5.71 7.89
N LEU A 74 -16.36 -6.68 8.22
CA LEU A 74 -16.11 -7.73 9.20
C LEU A 74 -16.25 -9.13 8.56
N GLY A 75 -15.83 -9.21 7.30
CA GLY A 75 -15.75 -10.46 6.55
C GLY A 75 -14.52 -11.28 6.92
N MET A 76 -13.56 -11.40 5.98
CA MET A 76 -12.37 -12.24 6.15
C MET A 76 -11.30 -11.60 7.05
N ARG A 77 -10.94 -10.32 6.80
CA ARG A 77 -9.83 -9.61 7.48
C ARG A 77 -10.26 -8.92 8.78
N GLY A 78 -11.44 -8.31 8.75
CA GLY A 78 -11.94 -7.46 9.83
C GLY A 78 -12.00 -8.11 11.20
N PRO A 79 -12.53 -9.35 11.37
CA PRO A 79 -12.60 -10.00 12.66
C PRO A 79 -11.24 -10.15 13.35
N GLY A 80 -10.21 -10.55 12.59
CA GLY A 80 -8.84 -10.63 13.10
C GLY A 80 -8.26 -9.27 13.49
N ALA A 81 -8.63 -8.19 12.80
CA ALA A 81 -8.23 -6.84 13.18
C ALA A 81 -8.90 -6.39 14.49
N VAL A 82 -10.20 -6.65 14.63
CA VAL A 82 -10.93 -6.39 15.89
C VAL A 82 -10.26 -7.12 17.05
N GLU A 83 -9.94 -8.40 16.88
CA GLU A 83 -9.24 -9.20 17.90
C GLU A 83 -7.88 -8.60 18.26
N ARG A 84 -7.02 -8.30 17.28
CA ARG A 84 -5.69 -7.69 17.52
C ARG A 84 -5.78 -6.37 18.28
N PHE A 85 -6.76 -5.51 17.97
CA PHE A 85 -6.94 -4.24 18.67
C PHE A 85 -7.30 -4.42 20.15
N THR A 86 -7.89 -5.55 20.57
CA THR A 86 -8.12 -5.82 21.99
C THR A 86 -6.84 -6.00 22.80
N HIS A 87 -5.72 -6.28 22.12
CA HIS A 87 -4.39 -6.43 22.71
C HIS A 87 -3.54 -5.16 22.69
N ILE A 88 -4.01 -4.07 22.07
CA ILE A 88 -3.25 -2.81 21.97
C ILE A 88 -3.73 -1.83 23.06
N PRO A 89 -2.90 -1.50 24.07
CA PRO A 89 -3.30 -0.60 25.15
C PRO A 89 -3.70 0.80 24.67
N GLY A 90 -4.72 1.37 25.32
CA GLY A 90 -5.21 2.70 24.98
C GLY A 90 -6.07 2.75 23.73
N THR A 91 -6.59 1.63 23.28
CA THR A 91 -7.62 1.56 22.24
C THR A 91 -8.99 1.31 22.84
N GLN A 92 -10.01 1.84 22.21
CA GLN A 92 -11.42 1.52 22.50
C GLN A 92 -12.17 1.26 21.20
N ILE A 93 -12.69 0.07 21.04
CA ILE A 93 -13.55 -0.29 19.91
C ILE A 93 -14.95 0.20 20.23
N VAL A 94 -15.43 1.25 19.55
CA VAL A 94 -16.69 1.92 19.87
C VAL A 94 -17.80 1.59 18.87
N ALA A 95 -17.46 1.10 17.68
CA ALA A 95 -18.43 0.74 16.65
C ALA A 95 -17.92 -0.40 15.76
N LEU A 96 -18.84 -1.28 15.37
CA LEU A 96 -18.63 -2.39 14.45
C LEU A 96 -19.69 -2.31 13.35
N CYS A 97 -19.25 -2.32 12.08
CA CYS A 97 -20.11 -2.18 10.92
C CYS A 97 -19.79 -3.25 9.86
N ASP A 98 -20.81 -3.94 9.39
CA ASP A 98 -20.72 -4.80 8.21
C ASP A 98 -22.04 -4.73 7.43
N TYR A 99 -21.99 -5.08 6.16
CA TYR A 99 -23.21 -5.24 5.36
C TYR A 99 -24.18 -6.24 6.02
N GLU A 100 -23.66 -7.36 6.53
CA GLU A 100 -24.39 -8.36 7.29
C GLU A 100 -24.30 -8.07 8.81
N GLN A 101 -25.41 -7.68 9.43
CA GLN A 101 -25.48 -7.37 10.86
C GLN A 101 -24.86 -8.46 11.73
N LYS A 102 -25.10 -9.74 11.39
CA LYS A 102 -24.57 -10.88 12.14
C LYS A 102 -23.06 -10.88 12.27
N ARG A 103 -22.32 -10.45 11.25
CA ARG A 103 -20.85 -10.38 11.30
C ARG A 103 -20.37 -9.36 12.33
N ALA A 104 -21.06 -8.22 12.43
CA ALA A 104 -20.76 -7.21 13.45
C ALA A 104 -21.10 -7.71 14.86
N GLU A 105 -22.23 -8.38 15.01
CA GLU A 105 -22.62 -9.03 16.28
C GLU A 105 -21.63 -10.11 16.71
N ASP A 106 -21.19 -10.96 15.78
CA ASP A 106 -20.25 -12.05 16.05
C ASP A 106 -18.87 -11.53 16.53
N CYS A 107 -18.46 -10.33 16.10
CA CYS A 107 -17.22 -9.71 16.56
C CYS A 107 -17.26 -9.22 18.01
N GLN A 108 -18.44 -9.04 18.61
CA GLN A 108 -18.59 -8.71 20.04
C GLN A 108 -17.93 -9.76 20.97
N LYS A 109 -17.77 -11.01 20.49
CA LYS A 109 -17.11 -12.07 21.24
C LYS A 109 -15.68 -11.72 21.65
N TYR A 110 -14.93 -10.99 20.80
CA TYR A 110 -13.57 -10.58 21.09
C TYR A 110 -13.51 -9.53 22.20
N LEU A 111 -14.47 -8.58 22.18
CA LEU A 111 -14.60 -7.58 23.23
C LEU A 111 -14.98 -8.25 24.56
N LYS A 112 -15.94 -9.19 24.53
CA LYS A 112 -16.35 -9.97 25.71
C LYS A 112 -15.18 -10.75 26.29
N ALA A 113 -14.42 -11.46 25.46
CA ALA A 113 -13.24 -12.23 25.87
C ALA A 113 -12.17 -11.36 26.52
N ALA A 114 -11.96 -10.13 26.03
CA ALA A 114 -11.03 -9.16 26.58
C ALA A 114 -11.61 -8.32 27.74
N SER A 115 -12.85 -8.56 28.14
CA SER A 115 -13.59 -7.75 29.13
C SER A 115 -13.70 -6.26 28.75
N LEU A 116 -13.70 -5.93 27.47
CA LEU A 116 -13.85 -4.56 26.97
C LEU A 116 -15.33 -4.20 26.79
N PRO A 117 -15.70 -2.90 26.81
CA PRO A 117 -17.08 -2.46 26.60
C PRO A 117 -17.65 -2.93 25.27
N LYS A 118 -18.97 -3.09 25.22
CA LYS A 118 -19.68 -3.41 23.97
C LYS A 118 -19.54 -2.26 22.97
N ALA A 119 -19.36 -2.63 21.70
CA ALA A 119 -19.38 -1.68 20.61
C ALA A 119 -20.80 -1.51 20.04
N ALA A 120 -21.13 -0.33 19.54
CA ALA A 120 -22.37 -0.13 18.79
C ALA A 120 -22.33 -0.90 17.46
N ILE A 121 -23.47 -1.44 17.04
CA ILE A 121 -23.59 -2.21 15.80
C ILE A 121 -24.24 -1.34 14.72
N TYR A 122 -23.62 -1.35 13.54
CA TYR A 122 -24.14 -0.76 12.32
C TYR A 122 -24.20 -1.82 11.23
N SER A 123 -25.19 -1.75 10.35
CA SER A 123 -25.35 -2.75 9.30
C SER A 123 -26.03 -2.20 8.05
N GLY A 124 -25.99 -3.01 6.97
CA GLY A 124 -26.55 -2.68 5.68
C GLY A 124 -25.60 -1.88 4.80
N GLU A 125 -26.03 -1.62 3.58
CA GLU A 125 -25.20 -1.02 2.52
C GLU A 125 -24.61 0.35 2.90
N LYS A 126 -25.31 1.11 3.74
CA LYS A 126 -24.94 2.46 4.18
C LYS A 126 -24.68 2.60 5.69
N GLY A 127 -24.58 1.50 6.40
CA GLY A 127 -24.34 1.52 7.85
C GLY A 127 -23.07 2.29 8.23
N TYR A 128 -22.06 2.30 7.38
CA TYR A 128 -20.83 3.07 7.57
C TYR A 128 -21.06 4.59 7.58
N GLU A 129 -22.07 5.11 6.87
CA GLU A 129 -22.37 6.55 6.85
C GLU A 129 -22.79 7.03 8.26
N ASP A 130 -23.59 6.25 8.98
CA ASP A 130 -24.01 6.57 10.35
C ASP A 130 -22.86 6.37 11.35
N LEU A 131 -22.02 5.37 11.16
CA LEU A 131 -20.79 5.19 11.94
C LEU A 131 -19.88 6.42 11.80
N CYS A 132 -19.65 6.92 10.58
CA CYS A 132 -18.76 8.07 10.33
C CYS A 132 -19.27 9.38 10.96
N LYS A 133 -20.59 9.54 11.17
CA LYS A 133 -21.18 10.72 11.80
C LYS A 133 -20.94 10.81 13.32
N ARG A 134 -20.49 9.74 13.97
CA ARG A 134 -20.27 9.73 15.42
C ARG A 134 -19.10 10.62 15.82
N ASP A 135 -19.29 11.43 16.87
CA ASP A 135 -18.23 12.31 17.40
C ASP A 135 -17.21 11.56 18.28
N ASP A 136 -17.57 10.36 18.74
CA ASP A 136 -16.72 9.53 19.60
C ASP A 136 -15.87 8.51 18.81
N ILE A 137 -15.61 8.74 17.53
CA ILE A 137 -14.68 7.96 16.70
C ILE A 137 -13.52 8.85 16.26
N ASP A 138 -12.30 8.40 16.52
CA ASP A 138 -11.05 9.04 16.11
C ASP A 138 -10.46 8.42 14.84
N LEU A 139 -10.66 7.12 14.67
CA LEU A 139 -10.11 6.29 13.59
C LEU A 139 -11.20 5.38 13.02
N VAL A 140 -11.36 5.38 11.70
CA VAL A 140 -12.14 4.37 10.97
C VAL A 140 -11.18 3.37 10.34
N TYR A 141 -11.27 2.11 10.78
CA TYR A 141 -10.50 0.98 10.25
C TYR A 141 -11.34 0.24 9.22
N ILE A 142 -10.88 0.17 7.97
CA ILE A 142 -11.66 -0.29 6.83
C ILE A 142 -11.06 -1.59 6.28
N ALA A 143 -11.82 -2.68 6.38
CA ALA A 143 -11.47 -4.01 5.87
C ALA A 143 -12.62 -4.62 5.05
N ALA A 144 -13.34 -3.79 4.31
CA ALA A 144 -14.41 -4.16 3.40
C ALA A 144 -13.88 -4.84 2.12
N ASP A 145 -14.71 -5.08 1.13
CA ASP A 145 -14.24 -5.43 -0.21
C ASP A 145 -13.64 -4.21 -0.93
N TRP A 146 -12.89 -4.45 -2.01
CA TRP A 146 -12.15 -3.40 -2.72
C TRP A 146 -13.03 -2.26 -3.23
N LEU A 147 -14.27 -2.54 -3.62
CA LEU A 147 -15.18 -1.52 -4.16
C LEU A 147 -15.71 -0.58 -3.08
N HIS A 148 -15.65 -1.01 -1.81
CA HIS A 148 -16.12 -0.22 -0.66
C HIS A 148 -14.97 0.48 0.10
N HIS A 149 -13.69 0.18 -0.20
CA HIS A 149 -12.55 0.86 0.44
C HIS A 149 -12.64 2.38 0.25
N PHE A 150 -12.71 2.85 -1.00
CA PHE A 150 -12.77 4.29 -1.30
C PHE A 150 -14.04 4.98 -0.78
N PRO A 151 -15.27 4.49 -1.01
CA PRO A 151 -16.48 5.14 -0.49
C PRO A 151 -16.48 5.34 1.02
N VAL A 152 -16.04 4.33 1.78
CA VAL A 152 -15.96 4.40 3.24
C VAL A 152 -14.85 5.36 3.69
N ALA A 153 -13.64 5.28 3.10
CA ALA A 153 -12.54 6.18 3.40
C ALA A 153 -12.89 7.64 3.12
N LYS A 154 -13.55 7.89 1.99
CA LYS A 154 -14.07 9.21 1.62
C LYS A 154 -15.03 9.72 2.68
N CYS A 155 -16.05 8.93 3.04
CA CYS A 155 -17.04 9.31 4.05
C CYS A 155 -16.37 9.63 5.39
N ALA A 156 -15.43 8.82 5.86
CA ALA A 156 -14.71 9.03 7.11
C ALA A 156 -13.90 10.34 7.11
N LEU A 157 -13.13 10.60 6.03
CA LEU A 157 -12.35 11.84 5.88
C LEU A 157 -13.24 13.09 5.84
N GLU A 158 -14.38 13.03 5.14
CA GLU A 158 -15.38 14.11 5.07
C GLU A 158 -15.99 14.43 6.44
N HIS A 159 -16.09 13.42 7.34
CA HIS A 159 -16.53 13.61 8.71
C HIS A 159 -15.37 13.84 9.71
N GLY A 160 -14.18 14.18 9.20
CA GLY A 160 -13.03 14.56 10.03
C GLY A 160 -12.41 13.41 10.83
N LYS A 161 -12.55 12.16 10.40
CA LYS A 161 -11.93 10.99 11.01
C LYS A 161 -10.57 10.70 10.38
N ASN A 162 -9.64 10.14 11.17
CA ASN A 162 -8.48 9.47 10.59
C ASN A 162 -8.94 8.13 9.99
N VAL A 163 -8.26 7.69 8.96
CA VAL A 163 -8.59 6.48 8.19
C VAL A 163 -7.40 5.54 8.16
N ALA A 164 -7.66 4.26 8.38
CA ALA A 164 -6.77 3.16 8.04
C ALA A 164 -7.53 2.20 7.13
N VAL A 165 -7.03 1.95 5.93
CA VAL A 165 -7.76 1.20 4.92
C VAL A 165 -6.92 0.06 4.34
N GLU A 166 -7.52 -1.15 4.26
CA GLU A 166 -6.93 -2.35 3.69
C GLU A 166 -6.55 -2.18 2.21
N VAL A 167 -5.67 -3.03 1.77
CA VAL A 167 -5.09 -3.01 0.43
C VAL A 167 -5.95 -3.78 -0.60
N PRO A 168 -6.02 -3.26 -1.84
CA PRO A 168 -5.64 -1.93 -2.30
C PRO A 168 -6.67 -0.89 -1.85
N SER A 169 -6.18 0.23 -1.37
CA SER A 169 -7.02 1.27 -0.75
C SER A 169 -7.78 2.13 -1.77
N ALA A 170 -7.32 2.13 -3.01
CA ALA A 170 -7.93 2.81 -4.16
C ALA A 170 -7.77 1.93 -5.40
N MET A 171 -8.74 2.00 -6.30
CA MET A 171 -8.81 1.12 -7.48
C MET A 171 -8.44 1.84 -8.78
N ASN A 172 -8.31 3.16 -8.75
CA ASN A 172 -7.99 3.98 -9.91
C ASN A 172 -7.39 5.34 -9.49
N LEU A 173 -6.81 6.05 -10.45
CA LEU A 173 -6.17 7.36 -10.22
C LEU A 173 -7.14 8.43 -9.70
N LYS A 174 -8.40 8.39 -10.11
CA LYS A 174 -9.42 9.35 -9.63
C LYS A 174 -9.66 9.19 -8.13
N GLU A 175 -9.73 7.96 -7.65
CA GLU A 175 -9.85 7.65 -6.21
C GLU A 175 -8.58 8.05 -5.45
N CYS A 176 -7.38 7.76 -6.00
CA CYS A 176 -6.11 8.19 -5.42
C CYS A 176 -6.09 9.71 -5.19
N TRP A 177 -6.39 10.50 -6.23
CA TRP A 177 -6.44 11.96 -6.12
C TRP A 177 -7.53 12.46 -5.18
N ALA A 178 -8.69 11.81 -5.14
CA ALA A 178 -9.75 12.16 -4.21
C ALA A 178 -9.33 11.97 -2.75
N LEU A 179 -8.68 10.85 -2.41
CA LEU A 179 -8.17 10.60 -1.06
C LEU A 179 -7.07 11.59 -0.67
N ILE A 180 -6.15 11.91 -1.58
CA ILE A 180 -5.14 12.95 -1.35
C ILE A 180 -5.80 14.28 -1.02
N ASN A 181 -6.71 14.75 -1.87
CA ASN A 181 -7.39 16.03 -1.69
C ASN A 181 -8.20 16.06 -0.39
N LEU A 182 -8.86 14.97 -0.02
CA LEU A 182 -9.61 14.85 1.23
C LEU A 182 -8.70 14.87 2.46
N SER A 183 -7.57 14.16 2.43
CA SER A 183 -6.58 14.19 3.50
C SER A 183 -5.95 15.58 3.65
N GLU A 184 -5.56 16.22 2.54
CA GLU A 184 -5.02 17.58 2.51
C GLU A 184 -6.04 18.61 3.04
N THR A 185 -7.34 18.45 2.74
CA THR A 185 -8.41 19.36 3.20
C THR A 185 -8.76 19.13 4.67
N SER A 186 -9.01 17.90 5.07
CA SER A 186 -9.45 17.55 6.42
C SER A 186 -8.32 17.60 7.44
N ARG A 187 -7.07 17.58 7.00
CA ARG A 187 -5.87 17.42 7.84
C ARG A 187 -5.95 16.16 8.71
N LYS A 188 -6.47 15.07 8.14
CA LYS A 188 -6.57 13.75 8.76
C LYS A 188 -5.71 12.74 8.03
N HIS A 189 -5.21 11.77 8.77
CA HIS A 189 -4.46 10.68 8.20
C HIS A 189 -5.34 9.81 7.30
N CYS A 190 -4.78 9.37 6.18
CA CYS A 190 -5.30 8.29 5.35
C CYS A 190 -4.18 7.28 5.18
N PHE A 191 -4.18 6.27 6.05
CA PHE A 191 -3.13 5.26 6.18
C PHE A 191 -3.50 4.01 5.38
N ILE A 192 -2.57 3.51 4.58
CA ILE A 192 -2.73 2.22 3.92
C ILE A 192 -2.25 1.09 4.84
N LEU A 193 -3.06 0.06 5.00
CA LEU A 193 -2.75 -1.10 5.83
C LEU A 193 -1.86 -2.12 5.09
N GLU A 194 -0.69 -1.64 4.64
CA GLU A 194 0.29 -2.49 3.94
C GLU A 194 1.16 -3.23 4.97
N ASN A 195 0.69 -4.38 5.41
CA ASN A 195 1.31 -5.18 6.46
C ASN A 195 2.71 -5.72 6.09
N CYS A 196 2.99 -5.91 4.79
CA CYS A 196 4.29 -6.44 4.35
C CYS A 196 5.45 -5.49 4.63
N CYS A 197 5.18 -4.18 4.84
CA CYS A 197 6.18 -3.24 5.33
C CYS A 197 6.66 -3.54 6.76
N TYR A 198 5.93 -4.36 7.51
CA TYR A 198 6.22 -4.73 8.90
C TYR A 198 6.66 -6.18 9.08
N ASP A 199 6.96 -6.87 7.98
CA ASP A 199 7.52 -8.22 8.05
C ASP A 199 8.99 -8.18 8.52
N TRP A 200 9.40 -9.24 9.18
CA TRP A 200 10.68 -9.33 9.88
C TRP A 200 11.88 -9.08 8.97
N PHE A 201 11.91 -9.72 7.81
CA PHE A 201 13.03 -9.58 6.88
C PHE A 201 13.04 -8.18 6.27
N GLU A 202 11.89 -7.68 5.84
CA GLU A 202 11.72 -6.35 5.23
C GLU A 202 12.15 -5.23 6.19
N MET A 203 11.71 -5.28 7.45
CA MET A 203 12.07 -4.28 8.46
C MET A 203 13.56 -4.30 8.79
N ASN A 204 14.16 -5.48 9.01
CA ASN A 204 15.59 -5.59 9.29
C ASN A 204 16.42 -5.12 8.08
N THR A 205 16.01 -5.50 6.87
CA THR A 205 16.66 -5.07 5.63
C THR A 205 16.53 -3.56 5.41
N LEU A 206 15.36 -2.98 5.70
CA LEU A 206 15.16 -1.53 5.67
C LEU A 206 16.12 -0.81 6.64
N ASN A 207 16.24 -1.28 7.88
CA ASN A 207 17.16 -0.73 8.87
C ASN A 207 18.63 -0.84 8.42
N MET A 208 19.00 -1.97 7.81
CA MET A 208 20.33 -2.14 7.21
C MET A 208 20.57 -1.15 6.05
N ALA A 209 19.58 -0.98 5.16
CA ALA A 209 19.66 -0.04 4.04
C ALA A 209 19.84 1.40 4.53
N GLN A 210 19.06 1.83 5.52
CA GLN A 210 19.14 3.16 6.14
C GLN A 210 20.49 3.43 6.83
N GLN A 211 21.16 2.38 7.31
CA GLN A 211 22.50 2.45 7.89
C GLN A 211 23.62 2.25 6.86
N GLY A 212 23.29 2.18 5.56
CA GLY A 212 24.25 2.12 4.46
C GLY A 212 24.92 0.76 4.28
N VAL A 213 24.40 -0.32 4.87
CA VAL A 213 24.97 -1.67 4.76
C VAL A 213 25.06 -2.13 3.31
N PHE A 214 24.08 -1.80 2.49
CA PHE A 214 24.08 -2.15 1.05
C PHE A 214 24.72 -1.08 0.15
N GLY A 215 25.22 0.02 0.73
CA GLY A 215 25.66 1.19 -0.05
C GLY A 215 24.46 1.91 -0.66
N GLU A 216 24.62 2.45 -1.88
CA GLU A 216 23.51 3.01 -2.63
C GLU A 216 22.66 1.88 -3.24
N VAL A 217 21.38 1.80 -2.89
CA VAL A 217 20.45 0.83 -3.49
C VAL A 217 20.05 1.34 -4.87
N ILE A 218 20.37 0.57 -5.91
CA ILE A 218 20.18 0.94 -7.32
C ILE A 218 19.04 0.18 -7.99
N ARG A 219 18.65 -0.97 -7.45
CA ARG A 219 17.56 -1.81 -7.96
C ARG A 219 16.83 -2.50 -6.83
N ALA A 220 15.51 -2.64 -6.99
CA ALA A 220 14.67 -3.43 -6.09
C ALA A 220 13.69 -4.30 -6.88
N GLN A 221 13.27 -5.41 -6.29
CA GLN A 221 12.22 -6.28 -6.82
C GLN A 221 11.20 -6.58 -5.73
N GLY A 222 9.94 -6.55 -6.12
CA GLY A 222 8.81 -6.96 -5.30
C GLY A 222 7.80 -7.76 -6.11
N ALA A 223 6.93 -8.50 -5.44
CA ALA A 223 5.90 -9.27 -6.12
C ALA A 223 4.68 -9.50 -5.22
N TYR A 224 3.58 -9.88 -5.86
CA TYR A 224 2.50 -10.62 -5.25
C TYR A 224 2.21 -11.85 -6.09
N ILE A 225 2.90 -12.94 -5.78
CA ILE A 225 2.71 -14.26 -6.37
C ILE A 225 2.04 -15.14 -5.31
N HIS A 226 0.75 -15.39 -5.49
CA HIS A 226 -0.06 -16.10 -4.50
C HIS A 226 -1.18 -16.85 -5.22
N ASN A 227 -1.05 -18.15 -5.40
CA ASN A 227 -2.16 -18.95 -5.92
C ASN A 227 -3.39 -18.80 -5.01
N LEU A 228 -4.46 -18.19 -5.53
CA LEU A 228 -5.70 -17.93 -4.80
C LEU A 228 -6.77 -19.02 -5.01
N GLU A 229 -6.44 -20.15 -5.61
CA GLU A 229 -7.40 -21.22 -5.92
C GLU A 229 -8.27 -21.60 -4.71
N ALA A 230 -7.65 -21.80 -3.56
CA ALA A 230 -8.36 -22.13 -2.33
C ALA A 230 -9.17 -20.95 -1.73
N PHE A 231 -8.99 -19.73 -2.23
CA PHE A 231 -9.59 -18.52 -1.67
C PHE A 231 -10.70 -17.93 -2.54
N TRP A 232 -10.87 -18.35 -3.79
CA TRP A 232 -11.87 -17.75 -4.67
C TRP A 232 -13.29 -17.79 -4.09
N ASP A 233 -13.63 -18.83 -3.33
CA ASP A 233 -14.94 -18.96 -2.69
C ASP A 233 -15.17 -17.96 -1.56
N TYR A 234 -14.12 -17.45 -0.92
CA TYR A 234 -14.22 -16.42 0.13
C TYR A 234 -14.57 -15.03 -0.41
N TYR A 235 -14.37 -14.79 -1.71
CA TYR A 235 -14.64 -13.50 -2.33
C TYR A 235 -16.05 -13.39 -2.92
N TRP A 236 -16.93 -14.34 -2.64
CA TRP A 236 -18.32 -14.29 -3.09
C TRP A 236 -19.14 -13.32 -2.25
N LYS A 237 -19.79 -12.36 -2.93
CA LYS A 237 -20.63 -11.37 -2.27
C LYS A 237 -21.92 -11.98 -1.71
N ASN A 238 -22.57 -12.85 -2.46
CA ASN A 238 -23.89 -13.41 -2.18
C ASN A 238 -23.89 -14.95 -2.11
N GLY A 239 -22.80 -15.55 -1.68
CA GLY A 239 -22.70 -17.00 -1.58
C GLY A 239 -22.79 -17.71 -2.93
N LYS A 240 -23.56 -18.78 -3.00
CA LYS A 240 -23.63 -19.64 -4.20
C LYS A 240 -24.31 -18.99 -5.42
N GLU A 241 -25.00 -17.87 -5.27
CA GLU A 241 -25.69 -17.18 -6.37
C GLU A 241 -24.71 -16.34 -7.20
N ASP A 242 -23.66 -15.81 -6.58
CA ASP A 242 -22.59 -15.09 -7.26
C ASP A 242 -21.43 -16.05 -7.59
N LYS A 243 -21.49 -16.68 -8.74
CA LYS A 243 -20.51 -17.70 -9.18
C LYS A 243 -19.09 -17.17 -9.35
N LEU A 244 -18.90 -15.86 -9.54
CA LEU A 244 -17.59 -15.27 -9.77
C LEU A 244 -16.98 -14.69 -8.50
N GLY A 245 -17.81 -14.09 -7.64
CA GLY A 245 -17.34 -13.27 -6.54
C GLY A 245 -16.68 -11.95 -7.01
N TRP A 246 -16.68 -10.95 -6.15
CA TRP A 246 -16.24 -9.61 -6.49
C TRP A 246 -14.78 -9.53 -6.99
N ARG A 247 -13.89 -10.36 -6.46
CA ARG A 247 -12.46 -10.32 -6.82
C ARG A 247 -12.19 -10.97 -8.18
N LEU A 248 -12.79 -12.12 -8.47
CA LEU A 248 -12.64 -12.77 -9.76
C LEU A 248 -13.29 -11.95 -10.89
N ASP A 249 -14.49 -11.37 -10.62
CA ASP A 249 -15.15 -10.44 -11.54
C ASP A 249 -14.28 -9.21 -11.83
N TYR A 250 -13.60 -8.67 -10.81
CA TYR A 250 -12.65 -7.59 -11.00
C TYR A 250 -11.47 -7.99 -11.91
N ASN A 251 -10.86 -9.15 -11.66
CA ASN A 251 -9.77 -9.66 -12.49
C ASN A 251 -10.22 -10.01 -13.92
N MET A 252 -11.48 -10.39 -14.10
CA MET A 252 -12.04 -10.61 -15.44
C MET A 252 -12.10 -9.32 -16.26
N ARG A 253 -12.34 -8.18 -15.63
CA ARG A 253 -12.50 -6.86 -16.29
C ARG A 253 -11.20 -6.08 -16.42
N HIS A 254 -10.24 -6.29 -15.53
CA HIS A 254 -9.00 -5.54 -15.43
C HIS A 254 -7.78 -6.43 -15.59
N ARG A 255 -6.66 -5.84 -15.95
CA ARG A 255 -5.38 -6.54 -16.14
C ARG A 255 -4.25 -5.83 -15.39
N GLY A 256 -3.11 -6.47 -15.26
CA GLY A 256 -1.90 -5.90 -14.68
C GLY A 256 -1.74 -6.15 -13.19
N ASP A 257 -0.99 -5.28 -12.54
CA ASP A 257 -0.64 -5.39 -11.11
C ASP A 257 -1.79 -4.90 -10.22
N VAL A 258 -2.94 -5.58 -10.27
CA VAL A 258 -4.15 -5.17 -9.52
C VAL A 258 -4.00 -5.28 -8.00
N TYR A 259 -2.92 -5.90 -7.52
CA TYR A 259 -2.59 -6.05 -6.10
C TYR A 259 -1.09 -5.90 -5.84
N ALA A 260 -0.50 -4.80 -6.33
CA ALA A 260 0.94 -4.57 -6.32
C ALA A 260 1.52 -4.21 -4.96
N THR A 261 0.69 -3.73 -4.02
CA THR A 261 1.13 -3.03 -2.80
C THR A 261 2.04 -3.87 -1.91
N HIS A 262 1.80 -5.18 -1.78
CA HIS A 262 2.62 -6.09 -0.98
C HIS A 262 4.08 -6.23 -1.49
N GLY A 263 4.27 -6.15 -2.80
CA GLY A 263 5.61 -6.13 -3.38
C GLY A 263 6.22 -4.74 -3.41
N LEU A 264 5.40 -3.72 -3.74
CA LEU A 264 5.87 -2.36 -3.98
C LEU A 264 6.13 -1.58 -2.68
N GLY A 265 5.25 -1.69 -1.69
CA GLY A 265 5.35 -0.91 -0.45
C GLY A 265 6.71 -1.05 0.25
N PRO A 266 7.15 -2.27 0.61
CA PRO A 266 8.43 -2.46 1.29
C PRO A 266 9.64 -1.97 0.48
N VAL A 267 9.65 -2.16 -0.84
CA VAL A 267 10.78 -1.68 -1.68
C VAL A 267 10.72 -0.17 -1.89
N ALA A 268 9.54 0.43 -1.94
CA ALA A 268 9.38 1.88 -2.03
C ALA A 268 9.94 2.60 -0.79
N GLN A 269 9.72 2.04 0.41
CA GLN A 269 10.31 2.55 1.65
C GLN A 269 11.84 2.47 1.61
N ALA A 270 12.41 1.35 1.16
CA ALA A 270 13.87 1.17 1.05
C ALA A 270 14.52 2.07 -0.02
N LEU A 271 13.75 2.57 -0.97
CA LEU A 271 14.20 3.47 -2.03
C LEU A 271 13.91 4.95 -1.76
N ASP A 272 13.36 5.29 -0.61
CA ASP A 272 12.99 6.65 -0.20
C ASP A 272 11.96 7.32 -1.13
N ILE A 273 11.01 6.56 -1.68
CA ILE A 273 9.96 7.12 -2.53
C ILE A 273 9.13 8.13 -1.73
N HIS A 274 8.86 9.31 -2.32
CA HIS A 274 8.28 10.52 -1.71
C HIS A 274 9.12 11.15 -0.58
N ARG A 275 10.29 10.58 -0.28
CA ARG A 275 11.18 11.08 0.78
C ARG A 275 12.62 11.24 0.26
N GLY A 276 12.72 11.73 -0.96
CA GLY A 276 14.00 11.99 -1.65
C GLY A 276 14.10 11.37 -3.04
N ASP A 277 13.19 10.47 -3.42
CA ASP A 277 13.05 9.92 -4.76
C ASP A 277 11.56 9.82 -5.13
N ARG A 278 11.21 9.57 -6.40
CA ARG A 278 9.85 9.31 -6.88
C ARG A 278 9.87 8.38 -8.09
N MET A 279 8.81 7.65 -8.33
CA MET A 279 8.63 6.92 -9.57
C MET A 279 8.35 7.90 -10.72
N THR A 280 8.86 7.61 -11.91
CA THR A 280 8.73 8.52 -13.07
C THR A 280 8.06 7.87 -14.25
N THR A 281 8.42 6.62 -14.54
CA THR A 281 7.96 5.95 -15.75
C THR A 281 7.83 4.46 -15.49
N LEU A 282 6.79 3.82 -16.01
CA LEU A 282 6.67 2.36 -16.03
C LEU A 282 6.47 1.83 -17.44
N VAL A 283 6.76 0.53 -17.59
CA VAL A 283 6.35 -0.33 -18.70
C VAL A 283 5.83 -1.62 -18.10
N ALA A 284 4.63 -2.05 -18.49
CA ALA A 284 4.03 -3.28 -18.02
C ALA A 284 3.75 -4.24 -19.17
N MET A 285 3.91 -5.54 -18.90
CA MET A 285 3.64 -6.62 -19.83
C MET A 285 3.02 -7.79 -19.09
N ASP A 286 2.04 -8.44 -19.68
CA ASP A 286 1.41 -9.62 -19.13
C ASP A 286 1.38 -10.79 -20.13
N THR A 287 1.17 -11.99 -19.59
CA THR A 287 0.88 -13.18 -20.40
C THR A 287 -0.58 -13.16 -20.85
N LYS A 288 -0.94 -14.03 -21.78
CA LYS A 288 -2.35 -14.31 -22.04
C LYS A 288 -2.99 -14.94 -20.79
N SER A 289 -4.29 -14.74 -20.62
CA SER A 289 -5.08 -15.45 -19.62
C SER A 289 -5.41 -16.87 -20.08
N VAL A 290 -4.92 -17.84 -19.36
CA VAL A 290 -5.24 -19.27 -19.55
C VAL A 290 -6.02 -19.80 -18.35
N MET A 291 -5.42 -19.66 -17.17
CA MET A 291 -6.00 -20.17 -15.92
C MET A 291 -7.21 -19.37 -15.46
N GLY A 292 -7.14 -18.03 -15.53
CA GLY A 292 -8.27 -17.18 -15.19
C GLY A 292 -9.49 -17.45 -16.06
N LYS A 293 -9.27 -17.61 -17.36
CA LYS A 293 -10.32 -18.00 -18.32
C LYS A 293 -10.94 -19.34 -17.96
N SER A 294 -10.12 -20.37 -17.76
CA SER A 294 -10.59 -21.73 -17.40
C SER A 294 -11.39 -21.72 -16.10
N LEU A 295 -10.97 -20.96 -15.10
CA LEU A 295 -11.67 -20.85 -13.82
C LEU A 295 -13.08 -20.26 -13.97
N VAL A 296 -13.23 -19.23 -14.81
CA VAL A 296 -14.56 -18.65 -15.08
C VAL A 296 -15.44 -19.63 -15.86
N GLU A 297 -14.90 -20.31 -16.86
CA GLU A 297 -15.62 -21.31 -17.65
C GLU A 297 -16.11 -22.47 -16.79
N GLU A 298 -15.27 -22.97 -15.88
CA GLU A 298 -15.64 -24.02 -14.91
C GLU A 298 -16.76 -23.58 -13.97
N ARG A 299 -16.69 -22.34 -13.44
CA ARG A 299 -17.66 -21.84 -12.49
C ARG A 299 -19.01 -21.46 -13.10
N THR A 300 -19.00 -20.96 -14.33
CA THR A 300 -20.21 -20.46 -15.00
C THR A 300 -20.84 -21.44 -15.95
N ASP A 301 -20.15 -22.52 -16.29
CA ASP A 301 -20.56 -23.49 -17.33
C ASP A 301 -20.76 -22.83 -18.71
N SER A 302 -19.98 -21.75 -18.96
CA SER A 302 -20.12 -20.90 -20.14
C SER A 302 -18.76 -20.50 -20.68
N VAL A 303 -18.63 -20.39 -22.01
CA VAL A 303 -17.38 -19.94 -22.65
C VAL A 303 -17.03 -18.52 -22.23
N CYS A 304 -15.84 -18.33 -21.68
CA CYS A 304 -15.32 -17.02 -21.30
C CYS A 304 -14.43 -16.46 -22.41
N ASN A 305 -14.91 -15.44 -23.11
CA ASN A 305 -14.16 -14.78 -24.18
C ASN A 305 -13.38 -13.54 -23.74
N ASN A 306 -13.69 -12.97 -22.58
CA ASN A 306 -13.29 -11.62 -22.18
C ASN A 306 -12.54 -11.55 -20.85
N PHE A 307 -11.78 -12.58 -20.47
CA PHE A 307 -10.95 -12.49 -19.28
C PHE A 307 -9.70 -11.67 -19.60
N ARG A 308 -9.59 -10.47 -19.01
CA ARG A 308 -8.54 -9.51 -19.34
C ARG A 308 -7.24 -9.74 -18.55
N HIS A 309 -7.34 -10.20 -17.30
CA HIS A 309 -6.17 -10.38 -16.44
C HIS A 309 -5.27 -11.49 -16.97
N GLY A 310 -4.03 -11.15 -17.34
CA GLY A 310 -3.03 -12.15 -17.69
C GLY A 310 -2.66 -13.02 -16.48
N ASP A 311 -2.30 -14.29 -16.71
CA ASP A 311 -1.94 -15.17 -15.60
C ASP A 311 -0.69 -14.69 -14.86
N HIS A 312 0.19 -13.95 -15.52
CA HIS A 312 1.36 -13.31 -14.92
C HIS A 312 1.61 -11.94 -15.53
N THR A 313 1.93 -10.95 -14.67
CA THR A 313 2.32 -9.60 -15.07
C THR A 313 3.72 -9.28 -14.57
N THR A 314 4.50 -8.53 -15.37
CA THR A 314 5.77 -7.94 -14.97
C THR A 314 5.76 -6.45 -15.32
N THR A 315 6.06 -5.61 -14.34
CA THR A 315 6.13 -4.16 -14.49
C THR A 315 7.52 -3.67 -14.11
N LEU A 316 8.14 -2.89 -14.99
CA LEU A 316 9.41 -2.22 -14.75
C LEU A 316 9.15 -0.73 -14.51
N ILE A 317 9.72 -0.19 -13.45
CA ILE A 317 9.53 1.21 -13.03
C ILE A 317 10.90 1.88 -12.90
N ARG A 318 11.02 3.10 -13.43
CA ARG A 318 12.19 3.95 -13.24
C ARG A 318 11.89 5.07 -12.25
N THR A 319 12.88 5.40 -11.40
CA THR A 319 12.77 6.53 -10.48
C THR A 319 13.49 7.78 -10.98
N ALA A 320 13.23 8.92 -10.38
CA ALA A 320 13.87 10.20 -10.70
C ALA A 320 15.40 10.17 -10.47
N LYS A 321 15.86 9.37 -9.51
CA LYS A 321 17.29 9.15 -9.26
C LYS A 321 17.90 8.04 -10.11
N GLY A 322 17.16 7.48 -11.06
CA GLY A 322 17.64 6.48 -12.00
C GLY A 322 17.68 5.05 -11.47
N LYS A 323 17.07 4.79 -10.31
CA LYS A 323 16.89 3.43 -9.79
C LYS A 323 15.82 2.69 -10.60
N VAL A 324 15.84 1.36 -10.54
CA VAL A 324 14.86 0.52 -11.22
C VAL A 324 14.15 -0.38 -10.20
N ILE A 325 12.82 -0.43 -10.30
CA ILE A 325 11.97 -1.35 -9.53
C ILE A 325 11.33 -2.32 -10.52
N GLU A 326 11.29 -3.59 -10.17
CA GLU A 326 10.54 -4.63 -10.87
C GLU A 326 9.45 -5.16 -9.96
N ILE A 327 8.21 -5.16 -10.46
CA ILE A 327 7.05 -5.72 -9.75
C ILE A 327 6.47 -6.86 -10.56
N GLN A 328 6.12 -7.97 -9.91
CA GLN A 328 5.44 -9.11 -10.51
C GLN A 328 4.12 -9.40 -9.80
N HIS A 329 3.11 -9.81 -10.57
CA HIS A 329 1.81 -10.20 -10.04
C HIS A 329 1.34 -11.50 -10.68
N ASN A 330 0.92 -12.48 -9.86
CA ASN A 330 0.34 -13.74 -10.32
C ASN A 330 -0.54 -14.34 -9.21
N VAL A 331 -1.83 -14.49 -9.48
CA VAL A 331 -2.80 -15.06 -8.52
C VAL A 331 -3.52 -16.28 -9.07
N MET A 332 -3.19 -16.68 -10.30
CA MET A 332 -3.92 -17.71 -11.03
C MET A 332 -3.17 -19.05 -11.14
N THR A 333 -1.84 -19.05 -11.18
CA THR A 333 -1.08 -20.27 -11.44
C THR A 333 -0.57 -20.91 -10.15
N PRO A 334 -0.36 -22.25 -10.15
CA PRO A 334 0.13 -22.98 -8.98
C PRO A 334 1.63 -22.69 -8.74
N GLN A 335 1.92 -21.54 -8.16
CA GLN A 335 3.25 -21.16 -7.72
C GLN A 335 3.31 -21.07 -6.19
N PRO A 336 4.44 -21.41 -5.57
CA PRO A 336 4.68 -21.12 -4.15
C PRO A 336 4.50 -19.61 -3.88
N TYR A 337 4.00 -19.28 -2.69
CA TYR A 337 3.88 -17.89 -2.25
C TYR A 337 5.23 -17.18 -2.34
N ASN A 338 5.25 -16.00 -2.98
CA ASN A 338 6.47 -15.26 -3.21
C ASN A 338 6.18 -13.76 -3.35
N ARG A 339 6.88 -12.94 -2.55
CA ARG A 339 6.85 -11.47 -2.69
C ARG A 339 8.15 -10.91 -3.27
N LEU A 340 9.07 -11.76 -3.71
CA LEU A 340 10.44 -11.44 -4.11
C LEU A 340 11.21 -10.73 -2.99
N TYR A 341 11.02 -9.47 -2.81
CA TYR A 341 11.73 -8.57 -1.94
C TYR A 341 13.25 -8.71 -2.06
N GLN A 342 13.79 -8.09 -3.09
CA GLN A 342 15.22 -8.03 -3.33
C GLN A 342 15.68 -6.58 -3.37
N LEU A 343 16.83 -6.29 -2.75
CA LEU A 343 17.53 -5.02 -2.88
C LEU A 343 18.92 -5.28 -3.41
N THR A 344 19.29 -4.60 -4.52
CA THR A 344 20.64 -4.59 -5.07
C THR A 344 21.27 -3.24 -4.79
N GLY A 345 22.31 -3.22 -4.00
CA GLY A 345 23.10 -2.04 -3.70
C GLY A 345 24.53 -2.13 -4.19
N THR A 346 25.28 -1.03 -4.12
CA THR A 346 26.67 -0.95 -4.57
C THR A 346 27.66 -1.70 -3.69
N LYS A 347 27.23 -2.13 -2.48
CA LYS A 347 28.07 -2.83 -1.50
C LYS A 347 27.44 -4.12 -0.98
N GLY A 348 26.22 -4.44 -1.38
CA GLY A 348 25.55 -5.64 -0.89
C GLY A 348 24.22 -5.87 -1.58
N PHE A 349 23.68 -7.04 -1.27
CA PHE A 349 22.45 -7.58 -1.82
C PHE A 349 21.62 -8.23 -0.70
N ALA A 350 20.32 -8.05 -0.76
CA ALA A 350 19.35 -8.72 0.10
C ALA A 350 18.34 -9.47 -0.76
N ASN A 351 17.95 -10.68 -0.33
CA ASN A 351 16.95 -11.51 -0.98
C ASN A 351 16.11 -12.25 0.05
N LYS A 352 14.79 -12.19 -0.10
CA LYS A 352 13.89 -12.94 0.78
C LYS A 352 13.44 -14.27 0.18
N TYR A 353 12.98 -14.27 -1.04
CA TYR A 353 12.38 -15.46 -1.67
C TYR A 353 13.20 -15.95 -2.87
N PRO A 354 13.31 -17.28 -3.09
CA PRO A 354 12.79 -18.36 -2.26
C PRO A 354 13.67 -18.68 -1.03
N VAL A 355 14.85 -18.06 -0.94
CA VAL A 355 15.82 -18.28 0.16
C VAL A 355 16.20 -16.94 0.74
N GLU A 356 15.99 -16.77 2.05
CA GLU A 356 16.43 -15.57 2.75
C GLU A 356 17.95 -15.50 2.81
N GLY A 357 18.51 -14.36 2.45
CA GLY A 357 19.96 -14.18 2.48
C GLY A 357 20.44 -12.77 2.21
N TYR A 358 21.63 -12.50 2.70
CA TYR A 358 22.40 -11.29 2.43
C TYR A 358 23.72 -11.65 1.80
N ALA A 359 24.20 -10.82 0.85
CA ALA A 359 25.55 -10.87 0.34
C ALA A 359 26.17 -9.47 0.45
N LEU A 360 27.39 -9.38 0.97
CA LEU A 360 28.09 -8.11 1.17
C LEU A 360 29.45 -8.16 0.49
N ASP A 361 29.96 -7.03 -0.03
CA ASP A 361 31.36 -6.96 -0.42
C ASP A 361 32.29 -7.09 0.81
N ALA A 362 33.53 -7.50 0.58
CA ALA A 362 34.48 -7.81 1.66
C ALA A 362 34.76 -6.61 2.59
N LYS A 363 34.79 -5.39 2.04
CA LYS A 363 35.02 -4.16 2.84
C LYS A 363 33.83 -3.84 3.72
N GLN A 364 32.62 -3.97 3.16
CA GLN A 364 31.39 -3.72 3.88
C GLN A 364 31.17 -4.75 4.99
N LEU A 365 31.53 -5.99 4.71
CA LEU A 365 31.44 -7.08 5.70
C LEU A 365 32.39 -6.83 6.88
N ALA A 366 33.65 -6.45 6.62
CA ALA A 366 34.59 -6.05 7.66
C ALA A 366 34.08 -4.85 8.47
N ALA A 367 33.53 -3.83 7.81
CA ALA A 367 32.95 -2.64 8.44
C ALA A 367 31.71 -2.97 9.29
N SER A 368 30.94 -3.99 8.93
CA SER A 368 29.78 -4.45 9.72
C SER A 368 30.17 -5.09 11.04
N GLY A 369 31.45 -5.46 11.21
CA GLY A 369 31.95 -6.18 12.39
C GLY A 369 31.60 -7.68 12.41
N VAL A 370 31.04 -8.17 11.32
CA VAL A 370 30.81 -9.59 11.09
C VAL A 370 32.01 -10.10 10.30
N GLN A 371 32.85 -10.92 10.93
CA GLN A 371 34.07 -11.45 10.29
C GLN A 371 33.88 -12.90 9.89
N PRO A 372 33.58 -13.20 8.63
CA PRO A 372 33.60 -14.56 8.14
C PRO A 372 35.02 -15.04 7.92
N LYS A 373 35.19 -16.35 7.76
CA LYS A 373 36.44 -16.91 7.28
C LYS A 373 36.71 -16.37 5.88
N LEU A 374 37.95 -15.92 5.63
CA LEU A 374 38.36 -15.21 4.41
C LEU A 374 38.06 -15.97 3.10
N ASP A 375 38.00 -17.29 3.14
CA ASP A 375 37.80 -18.15 1.97
C ASP A 375 36.34 -18.14 1.45
N ASP A 376 35.36 -17.69 2.25
CA ASP A 376 33.94 -17.66 1.90
C ASP A 376 33.42 -16.25 1.56
N LEU A 377 34.31 -15.29 1.42
CA LEU A 377 34.02 -13.86 1.27
C LEU A 377 33.65 -13.42 -0.13
N SER A 378 33.43 -14.35 -1.01
CA SER A 378 32.97 -13.99 -2.33
C SER A 378 31.52 -13.54 -2.23
N SER A 379 31.21 -12.30 -2.68
CA SER A 379 29.84 -11.84 -2.93
C SER A 379 29.09 -12.67 -4.00
N HIS A 380 29.68 -13.76 -4.47
CA HIS A 380 29.06 -14.77 -5.33
C HIS A 380 28.10 -15.71 -4.58
N GLY A 381 28.10 -15.69 -3.25
CA GLY A 381 27.19 -16.47 -2.41
C GLY A 381 26.54 -15.64 -1.32
N PHE A 382 25.47 -16.15 -0.74
CA PHE A 382 24.94 -15.58 0.48
C PHE A 382 25.87 -15.82 1.66
N LEU A 383 25.80 -14.96 2.66
CA LEU A 383 26.50 -15.17 3.93
C LEU A 383 26.08 -16.49 4.55
N PRO A 384 27.01 -17.23 5.20
CA PRO A 384 26.66 -18.38 5.98
C PRO A 384 25.66 -18.04 7.10
N GLN A 385 24.87 -19.01 7.56
CA GLN A 385 23.76 -18.81 8.50
C GLN A 385 24.18 -18.04 9.77
N LYS A 386 25.31 -18.40 10.35
CA LYS A 386 25.80 -17.75 11.58
C LYS A 386 26.12 -16.28 11.40
N GLU A 387 26.70 -15.92 10.26
CA GLU A 387 27.03 -14.54 9.91
C GLU A 387 25.77 -13.73 9.54
N MET A 388 24.78 -14.36 8.93
CA MET A 388 23.47 -13.74 8.70
C MET A 388 22.76 -13.45 10.02
N GLU A 389 22.73 -14.41 10.95
CA GLU A 389 22.12 -14.22 12.28
C GLU A 389 22.80 -13.08 13.04
N ALA A 390 24.13 -13.02 13.05
CA ALA A 390 24.89 -11.94 13.68
C ALA A 390 24.59 -10.57 13.03
N LEU A 391 24.44 -10.52 11.70
CA LEU A 391 24.08 -9.31 10.98
C LEU A 391 22.66 -8.85 11.34
N VAL A 392 21.70 -9.77 11.35
CA VAL A 392 20.30 -9.49 11.71
C VAL A 392 20.21 -9.04 13.17
N GLU A 393 20.90 -9.69 14.12
CA GLU A 393 20.93 -9.27 15.52
C GLU A 393 21.45 -7.84 15.68
N LYS A 394 22.55 -7.53 15.00
CA LYS A 394 23.16 -6.19 15.04
C LYS A 394 22.23 -5.10 14.50
N TYR A 395 21.56 -5.37 13.40
CA TYR A 395 20.72 -4.42 12.69
C TYR A 395 19.21 -4.67 12.90
N GLN A 396 18.83 -5.43 13.93
CA GLN A 396 17.43 -5.66 14.26
C GLN A 396 16.69 -4.32 14.40
N HIS A 397 15.58 -4.20 13.67
CA HIS A 397 14.81 -2.95 13.66
C HIS A 397 14.23 -2.64 15.05
N PRO A 398 14.31 -1.38 15.55
CA PRO A 398 13.80 -1.01 16.88
C PRO A 398 12.33 -1.39 17.12
N ILE A 399 11.49 -1.30 16.11
CA ILE A 399 10.09 -1.69 16.18
C ILE A 399 9.95 -3.20 16.44
N LEU A 400 10.76 -4.03 15.78
CA LEU A 400 10.77 -5.48 16.02
C LEU A 400 11.26 -5.82 17.43
N LYS A 401 12.25 -5.09 17.94
CA LYS A 401 12.69 -5.25 19.34
C LYS A 401 11.58 -4.93 20.33
N LYS A 402 10.73 -3.95 20.01
CA LYS A 402 9.65 -3.51 20.88
C LYS A 402 8.41 -4.41 20.82
N TYR A 403 7.98 -4.78 19.64
CA TYR A 403 6.69 -5.45 19.44
C TYR A 403 6.81 -6.92 19.05
N GLY A 404 8.01 -7.39 18.69
CA GLY A 404 8.18 -8.68 18.02
C GLY A 404 7.71 -9.88 18.85
N GLU A 405 7.99 -9.94 20.14
CA GLU A 405 7.55 -11.08 20.96
C GLU A 405 6.01 -11.12 21.06
N MET A 406 5.37 -10.00 21.36
CA MET A 406 3.91 -9.92 21.42
C MET A 406 3.28 -10.19 20.05
N ALA A 407 3.91 -9.76 18.98
CA ALA A 407 3.44 -10.00 17.62
C ALA A 407 3.41 -11.49 17.25
N LYS A 408 4.37 -12.28 17.74
CA LYS A 408 4.36 -13.75 17.56
C LYS A 408 3.21 -14.41 18.32
N GLU A 409 2.85 -13.90 19.49
CA GLU A 409 1.77 -14.41 20.32
C GLU A 409 0.38 -14.02 19.77
N VAL A 410 0.18 -12.74 19.43
CA VAL A 410 -1.12 -12.22 18.92
C VAL A 410 -1.36 -12.64 17.49
N GLY A 411 -0.32 -12.70 16.66
CA GLY A 411 -0.40 -13.20 15.30
C GLY A 411 -0.88 -12.18 14.26
N GLY A 412 -1.53 -12.67 13.21
CA GLY A 412 -1.83 -11.94 11.99
C GLY A 412 -0.64 -11.95 11.03
N HIS A 413 -0.67 -12.86 10.02
CA HIS A 413 0.39 -13.09 9.04
C HIS A 413 1.81 -13.19 9.68
N GLY A 414 1.95 -14.04 10.71
CA GLY A 414 3.21 -14.19 11.41
C GLY A 414 3.58 -13.01 12.32
N GLY A 415 2.62 -12.15 12.65
CA GLY A 415 2.77 -11.00 13.56
C GLY A 415 2.89 -9.64 12.88
N MET A 416 3.12 -9.57 11.55
CA MET A 416 3.27 -8.29 10.85
C MET A 416 2.01 -7.41 10.92
N ASP A 417 0.81 -8.01 10.92
CA ASP A 417 -0.44 -7.26 11.10
C ASP A 417 -0.50 -6.58 12.48
N PHE A 418 -0.10 -7.30 13.53
CA PHE A 418 -0.09 -6.73 14.89
C PHE A 418 0.93 -5.61 15.04
N ILE A 419 2.11 -5.75 14.42
CA ILE A 419 3.14 -4.69 14.44
C ILE A 419 2.60 -3.44 13.76
N MET A 420 1.99 -3.58 12.58
CA MET A 420 1.37 -2.49 11.83
C MET A 420 0.29 -1.78 12.65
N ASP A 421 -0.67 -2.52 13.20
CA ASP A 421 -1.76 -1.97 14.01
C ASP A 421 -1.22 -1.26 15.27
N SER A 422 -0.20 -1.85 15.94
CA SER A 422 0.46 -1.25 17.10
C SER A 422 1.19 0.05 16.75
N ARG A 423 1.83 0.11 15.59
CA ARG A 423 2.51 1.33 15.10
C ARG A 423 1.53 2.44 14.78
N LEU A 424 0.42 2.12 14.12
CA LEU A 424 -0.66 3.06 13.84
C LEU A 424 -1.15 3.72 15.14
N VAL A 425 -1.50 2.90 16.13
CA VAL A 425 -1.98 3.39 17.43
C VAL A 425 -0.89 4.18 18.17
N TYR A 426 0.35 3.68 18.18
CA TYR A 426 1.49 4.37 18.80
C TYR A 426 1.69 5.78 18.23
N CYS A 427 1.64 5.93 16.92
CA CYS A 427 1.81 7.25 16.29
C CYS A 427 0.67 8.20 16.65
N LEU A 428 -0.58 7.73 16.64
CA LEU A 428 -1.74 8.53 17.04
C LEU A 428 -1.68 8.95 18.52
N GLN A 429 -1.30 8.05 19.41
CA GLN A 429 -1.16 8.34 20.84
C GLN A 429 -0.05 9.34 21.15
N ASN A 430 1.01 9.35 20.34
CA ASN A 430 2.15 10.23 20.55
C ASN A 430 2.14 11.50 19.67
N GLY A 431 1.13 11.67 18.82
CA GLY A 431 1.03 12.81 17.89
C GLY A 431 2.17 12.83 16.87
N LEU A 432 2.58 11.67 16.39
CA LEU A 432 3.67 11.49 15.44
C LEU A 432 3.14 11.32 14.01
N PRO A 433 3.95 11.59 12.98
CA PRO A 433 3.63 11.18 11.62
C PRO A 433 3.44 9.67 11.56
N LEU A 434 2.50 9.21 10.73
CA LEU A 434 2.34 7.79 10.47
C LEU A 434 3.47 7.26 9.59
N ASP A 435 3.72 5.95 9.66
CA ASP A 435 4.77 5.29 8.89
C ASP A 435 4.48 5.28 7.38
N MET A 436 3.21 5.32 7.00
CA MET A 436 2.74 5.46 5.61
C MET A 436 1.68 6.56 5.56
N ASP A 437 1.66 7.32 4.48
CA ASP A 437 0.71 8.41 4.27
C ASP A 437 -0.14 8.21 3.01
N VAL A 438 -1.00 9.17 2.70
CA VAL A 438 -1.88 9.10 1.54
C VAL A 438 -1.14 9.14 0.20
N TYR A 439 0.08 9.67 0.16
CA TYR A 439 0.89 9.67 -1.06
C TYR A 439 1.48 8.29 -1.32
N ASP A 440 1.93 7.58 -0.27
CA ASP A 440 2.33 6.17 -0.36
C ASP A 440 1.15 5.32 -0.85
N LEU A 441 -0.02 5.51 -0.27
CA LEU A 441 -1.26 4.84 -0.68
C LEU A 441 -1.53 5.04 -2.19
N ALA A 442 -1.50 6.29 -2.65
CA ALA A 442 -1.80 6.62 -4.04
C ALA A 442 -0.76 6.04 -5.00
N GLU A 443 0.53 6.18 -4.68
CA GLU A 443 1.64 5.68 -5.49
C GLU A 443 1.62 4.15 -5.63
N TRP A 444 1.27 3.43 -4.55
CA TRP A 444 1.25 1.96 -4.61
C TRP A 444 -0.01 1.41 -5.26
N CYS A 445 -1.14 2.10 -5.13
CA CYS A 445 -2.40 1.69 -5.74
C CYS A 445 -2.50 2.04 -7.24
N CYS A 446 -1.80 3.08 -7.70
CA CYS A 446 -1.92 3.55 -9.08
C CYS A 446 -1.37 2.57 -10.12
N LEU A 447 -0.49 1.61 -9.72
CA LEU A 447 0.07 0.61 -10.62
C LEU A 447 -1.00 -0.17 -11.38
N ALA A 448 -2.13 -0.46 -10.73
CA ALA A 448 -3.24 -1.17 -11.35
C ALA A 448 -3.74 -0.48 -12.62
N GLU A 449 -3.90 0.85 -12.61
CA GLU A 449 -4.38 1.58 -13.78
C GLU A 449 -3.26 1.97 -14.74
N LEU A 450 -2.11 2.42 -14.23
CA LEU A 450 -0.98 2.80 -15.10
C LEU A 450 -0.42 1.59 -15.86
N GLY A 451 -0.35 0.41 -15.22
CA GLY A 451 0.02 -0.84 -15.86
C GLY A 451 -0.98 -1.26 -16.94
N GLU A 452 -2.27 -1.16 -16.65
CA GLU A 452 -3.34 -1.43 -17.62
C GLU A 452 -3.22 -0.50 -18.84
N LEU A 453 -2.99 0.82 -18.63
CA LEU A 453 -2.73 1.78 -19.71
C LEU A 453 -1.53 1.38 -20.58
N SER A 454 -0.42 0.96 -19.96
CA SER A 454 0.76 0.48 -20.70
C SER A 454 0.41 -0.68 -21.63
N MET A 455 -0.20 -1.72 -21.07
CA MET A 455 -0.52 -2.96 -21.80
C MET A 455 -1.58 -2.77 -22.87
N ASP A 456 -2.60 -1.96 -22.64
CA ASP A 456 -3.65 -1.66 -23.61
C ASP A 456 -3.14 -0.82 -24.79
N ASN A 457 -1.99 -0.18 -24.64
CA ASN A 457 -1.31 0.60 -25.66
C ASN A 457 0.00 -0.04 -26.14
N GLY A 458 0.03 -1.39 -26.22
CA GLY A 458 1.16 -2.13 -26.77
C GLY A 458 2.40 -2.14 -25.89
N CYS A 459 2.23 -2.14 -24.57
CA CYS A 459 3.29 -2.06 -23.57
C CYS A 459 4.10 -0.75 -23.67
N ALA A 460 3.43 0.34 -24.01
CA ALA A 460 4.06 1.65 -24.09
C ALA A 460 4.48 2.14 -22.71
N ALA A 461 5.50 3.00 -22.68
CA ALA A 461 5.92 3.67 -21.47
C ALA A 461 4.80 4.61 -20.97
N VAL A 462 4.54 4.62 -19.66
CA VAL A 462 3.57 5.48 -19.00
C VAL A 462 4.28 6.32 -17.94
N GLU A 463 4.08 7.63 -17.97
CA GLU A 463 4.60 8.55 -16.98
C GLU A 463 3.75 8.53 -15.70
N PHE A 464 4.39 8.43 -14.53
CA PHE A 464 3.71 8.56 -13.24
C PHE A 464 3.32 10.01 -12.98
N PRO A 465 2.08 10.29 -12.54
CA PRO A 465 1.77 11.59 -11.97
C PRO A 465 2.55 11.78 -10.65
N ASP A 466 2.91 13.01 -10.33
CA ASP A 466 3.56 13.31 -9.05
C ASP A 466 2.50 13.55 -7.96
N PHE A 467 2.20 12.55 -7.17
CA PHE A 467 1.19 12.63 -6.11
C PHE A 467 1.53 13.68 -5.05
N THR A 468 2.79 14.00 -4.86
CA THR A 468 3.24 15.04 -3.91
C THR A 468 3.21 16.46 -4.50
N ARG A 469 2.91 16.59 -5.81
CA ARG A 469 2.88 17.88 -6.52
C ARG A 469 4.19 18.67 -6.38
N GLY A 470 5.32 17.99 -6.56
CA GLY A 470 6.68 18.55 -6.51
C GLY A 470 7.37 18.47 -5.15
N GLU A 471 6.68 17.99 -4.11
CA GLU A 471 7.24 17.97 -2.75
C GLU A 471 7.98 16.65 -2.38
N TRP A 472 8.09 15.70 -3.30
CA TRP A 472 8.73 14.38 -3.10
C TRP A 472 10.18 14.46 -2.56
N ASN A 473 10.83 15.60 -2.68
CA ASN A 473 12.21 15.81 -2.29
C ASN A 473 12.37 16.78 -1.09
N VAL A 474 11.28 17.15 -0.43
CA VAL A 474 11.31 18.03 0.77
C VAL A 474 11.78 17.23 1.98
N VAL A 475 11.22 16.06 2.21
CA VAL A 475 11.69 15.10 3.21
C VAL A 475 12.83 14.28 2.61
N LYS A 476 13.87 14.00 3.40
CA LYS A 476 15.05 13.23 2.96
C LYS A 476 15.19 11.95 3.76
N GLY A 477 15.05 10.84 3.06
CA GLY A 477 15.14 9.50 3.61
C GLY A 477 13.88 9.08 4.37
N TYR A 478 13.45 7.86 4.13
CA TYR A 478 12.37 7.24 4.87
C TYR A 478 12.80 6.96 6.32
N LYS A 479 11.95 7.29 7.30
CA LYS A 479 12.22 7.03 8.72
C LYS A 479 10.92 6.79 9.49
N HIS A 480 10.93 5.78 10.32
CA HIS A 480 9.90 5.63 11.35
C HIS A 480 10.06 6.69 12.42
N ALA A 481 8.96 7.32 12.81
CA ALA A 481 8.96 8.32 13.89
C ALA A 481 8.90 7.64 15.26
N PHE A 482 9.64 8.18 16.23
CA PHE A 482 9.64 7.75 17.63
C PHE A 482 9.44 8.94 18.55
N ALA A 483 8.67 8.75 19.62
CA ALA A 483 8.59 9.72 20.73
C ALA A 483 9.90 9.73 21.54
N SER A 484 10.09 10.77 22.36
CA SER A 484 11.17 10.72 23.36
C SER A 484 10.92 9.56 24.34
N PRO A 485 11.97 8.98 24.96
CA PRO A 485 11.79 7.90 25.93
C PRO A 485 10.84 8.29 27.08
N GLU A 486 10.87 9.56 27.51
CA GLU A 486 10.02 10.09 28.57
C GLU A 486 8.56 10.20 28.13
N ASP A 487 8.30 10.74 26.93
CA ASP A 487 6.95 10.85 26.36
C ASP A 487 6.36 9.45 26.10
N GLU A 488 7.18 8.54 25.55
CA GLU A 488 6.78 7.17 25.27
C GLU A 488 6.38 6.43 26.55
N ALA A 489 7.18 6.54 27.62
CA ALA A 489 6.87 5.92 28.90
C ALA A 489 5.60 6.49 29.53
N ALA A 490 5.41 7.82 29.46
CA ALA A 490 4.22 8.48 29.97
C ALA A 490 2.97 8.05 29.21
N THR A 491 3.03 8.00 27.88
CA THR A 491 1.93 7.56 27.01
C THR A 491 1.59 6.10 27.27
N ALA A 492 2.58 5.22 27.34
CA ALA A 492 2.37 3.79 27.59
C ALA A 492 1.71 3.54 28.96
N LYS A 493 2.17 4.23 30.02
CA LYS A 493 1.55 4.13 31.34
C LYS A 493 0.08 4.55 31.30
N LYS A 494 -0.22 5.68 30.68
CA LYS A 494 -1.59 6.19 30.55
C LYS A 494 -2.48 5.25 29.75
N ALA A 495 -1.98 4.69 28.66
CA ALA A 495 -2.68 3.71 27.83
C ALA A 495 -3.07 2.46 28.63
N VAL A 496 -2.17 1.95 29.48
CA VAL A 496 -2.46 0.80 30.36
C VAL A 496 -3.54 1.16 31.39
N GLU A 497 -3.43 2.31 32.07
CA GLU A 497 -4.41 2.76 33.07
C GLU A 497 -5.82 2.91 32.45
N ILE A 498 -5.90 3.41 31.21
CA ILE A 498 -7.16 3.54 30.48
C ILE A 498 -7.72 2.16 30.13
N THR A 499 -6.88 1.27 29.63
CA THR A 499 -7.29 -0.10 29.26
C THR A 499 -7.86 -0.83 30.46
N GLU A 500 -7.24 -0.73 31.64
CA GLU A 500 -7.78 -1.36 32.85
C GLU A 500 -9.13 -0.75 33.30
N LYS A 501 -9.36 0.56 33.13
CA LYS A 501 -10.66 1.17 33.35
C LYS A 501 -11.72 0.65 32.37
N LEU A 502 -11.37 0.53 31.09
CA LEU A 502 -12.26 -0.01 30.07
C LEU A 502 -12.62 -1.47 30.36
N LYS A 503 -11.67 -2.30 30.81
CA LYS A 503 -11.93 -3.69 31.21
C LYS A 503 -12.88 -3.77 32.40
N GLN A 504 -12.72 -2.92 33.41
CA GLN A 504 -13.65 -2.84 34.56
C GLN A 504 -15.06 -2.42 34.13
N GLN A 505 -15.19 -1.49 33.19
CA GLN A 505 -16.46 -1.08 32.61
C GLN A 505 -17.10 -2.24 31.83
N GLY A 506 -16.35 -2.84 30.91
CA GLY A 506 -16.84 -3.93 30.08
C GLY A 506 -17.27 -5.15 30.89
N ALA A 507 -16.51 -5.54 31.90
CA ALA A 507 -16.90 -6.65 32.80
C ALA A 507 -18.28 -6.42 33.44
N LYS A 508 -18.58 -5.17 33.87
CA LYS A 508 -19.89 -4.82 34.40
C LYS A 508 -20.99 -4.86 33.34
N GLU A 509 -20.73 -4.36 32.14
CA GLU A 509 -21.68 -4.36 31.03
C GLU A 509 -22.05 -5.77 30.58
N TRP A 510 -21.11 -6.69 30.54
CA TRP A 510 -21.36 -8.09 30.17
C TRP A 510 -22.12 -8.85 31.25
N ALA A 511 -21.77 -8.65 32.52
CA ALA A 511 -22.48 -9.30 33.65
C ALA A 511 -23.94 -8.86 33.80
N ASN A 512 -24.29 -7.63 33.46
CA ASN A 512 -25.66 -7.13 33.56
C ASN A 512 -26.58 -7.62 32.43
N ASN A 513 -26.06 -8.34 31.44
CA ASN A 513 -26.81 -8.84 30.28
C ASN A 513 -26.86 -10.39 30.21
N GLU A 514 -26.35 -11.08 31.22
CA GLU A 514 -26.53 -12.51 31.49
C GLU A 514 -27.65 -12.70 32.53
#